data_9e39d201718804e404e89df264756fe8
#
_entry.id   9e39d201718804e404e89df264756fe8
#
_cell.length_a   1.000
_cell.length_b   1.000
_cell.length_c   1.000
_cell.angle_alpha   90.00
_cell.angle_beta   90.00
_cell.angle_gamma   90.00
#
_symmetry.space_group_name_H-M   'P 1'
#
loop_
_entity.id
_entity.type
_entity.pdbx_description
1 polymer ?
#
loop_
_entity_poly.entity_id
_entity_poly.type
_entity_poly.pdbx_seq_one_letter_code
_entity_poly.pdbx_strand_id
1 'polypeptide(L)'
;MDKTPFYGREDELNRLQHLLKKKSASLVVIKGRRRIGKSRLILEFSHRMKSLIFTGLPPEEKTTAQTQRDYFVNQMEHLVGVRGIKADDWADLFWHLAKETQREPVLIVFDEINWMGSQDPTFLGKLKSAWDLYFKNNPKLILILSGSMSGWIEKNILSSTGFMGRISLNLTVDELPLPVCNQFWRKKSKLISPYEKFKILSVTGGVPRYLEEIDPDLTAEENIQILAFRKGGLLVEEFDRIFSDIFSRRASRYKQIVKSLVRGKANLNQICTAVDMEKGGTISEYLEDLVETGYVARDHTWLIKNSRESKLCNFRLKDNYLRFYLKYIEPHRNQIEKNHIKTPPAWLTIMGIQFENLVLNNFHRLYEILGLDDVDKIIYDNPYFQRATKIHPGCQIDYMIQTKFNTLYICEIKFSQEKIGKKVIEEIKDKIKRLHTPKKFSFRP
;
A
#
# COMPACT_ATOMS: atom_id res chain seq x y z
N MET A 1 -29.88 -7.93 6.26
CA MET A 1 -28.84 -6.91 5.95
C MET A 1 -28.01 -7.45 4.79
N ASP A 2 -28.09 -6.84 3.63
CA ASP A 2 -27.21 -7.20 2.51
C ASP A 2 -25.76 -6.95 2.95
N LYS A 3 -24.99 -8.04 3.08
CA LYS A 3 -23.57 -7.95 3.40
C LYS A 3 -22.88 -7.26 2.22
N THR A 4 -22.24 -6.13 2.46
CA THR A 4 -21.36 -5.52 1.46
C THR A 4 -20.42 -6.57 0.91
N PRO A 5 -20.36 -6.79 -0.40
CA PRO A 5 -19.53 -7.83 -0.98
C PRO A 5 -18.06 -7.66 -0.60
N PHE A 6 -17.39 -8.78 -0.33
CA PHE A 6 -15.95 -8.82 -0.11
C PHE A 6 -15.28 -9.35 -1.38
N TYR A 7 -14.42 -8.55 -1.99
CA TYR A 7 -13.77 -8.89 -3.25
C TYR A 7 -12.28 -9.11 -3.08
N GLY A 8 -11.77 -10.21 -3.66
CA GLY A 8 -10.37 -10.58 -3.63
C GLY A 8 -9.87 -11.01 -2.26
N ARG A 9 -8.55 -10.95 -2.09
CA ARG A 9 -7.86 -11.31 -0.83
C ARG A 9 -7.90 -12.81 -0.52
N GLU A 10 -8.11 -13.66 -1.52
CA GLU A 10 -8.17 -15.10 -1.36
C GLU A 10 -6.85 -15.65 -0.82
N ASP A 11 -5.69 -15.14 -1.30
CA ASP A 11 -4.39 -15.55 -0.80
C ASP A 11 -4.19 -15.15 0.66
N GLU A 12 -4.46 -13.91 1.01
CA GLU A 12 -4.34 -13.42 2.38
C GLU A 12 -5.28 -14.19 3.33
N LEU A 13 -6.53 -14.44 2.91
CA LEU A 13 -7.47 -15.25 3.69
C LEU A 13 -7.00 -16.70 3.85
N ASN A 14 -6.50 -17.34 2.79
CA ASN A 14 -5.99 -18.69 2.84
C ASN A 14 -4.80 -18.80 3.80
N ARG A 15 -3.87 -17.84 3.76
CA ARG A 15 -2.74 -17.78 4.68
C ARG A 15 -3.18 -17.63 6.14
N LEU A 16 -4.18 -16.80 6.41
CA LEU A 16 -4.79 -16.67 7.75
C LEU A 16 -5.49 -17.97 8.17
N GLN A 17 -6.24 -18.63 7.27
CA GLN A 17 -6.94 -19.88 7.54
C GLN A 17 -5.98 -21.04 7.88
N HIS A 18 -4.79 -21.07 7.31
CA HIS A 18 -3.77 -22.05 7.64
C HIS A 18 -3.36 -21.99 9.12
N LEU A 19 -3.47 -20.81 9.75
CA LEU A 19 -3.16 -20.67 11.18
C LEU A 19 -4.16 -21.41 12.08
N LEU A 20 -5.41 -21.60 11.64
CA LEU A 20 -6.42 -22.35 12.38
C LEU A 20 -6.06 -23.85 12.56
N LYS A 21 -5.18 -24.37 11.70
CA LYS A 21 -4.70 -25.77 11.74
C LYS A 21 -3.48 -25.96 12.63
N LYS A 22 -2.86 -24.87 13.11
CA LYS A 22 -1.68 -24.96 13.97
C LYS A 22 -2.05 -25.47 15.36
N LYS A 23 -1.09 -26.15 15.99
CA LYS A 23 -1.18 -26.66 17.38
C LYS A 23 -0.49 -25.72 18.38
N SER A 24 -0.17 -24.49 17.95
CA SER A 24 0.46 -23.46 18.77
C SER A 24 -0.15 -22.11 18.46
N ALA A 25 -0.16 -21.21 19.44
CA ALA A 25 -0.59 -19.84 19.28
C ALA A 25 0.11 -19.15 18.12
N SER A 26 -0.55 -18.22 17.47
CA SER A 26 -0.02 -17.50 16.33
C SER A 26 -0.06 -16.00 16.57
N LEU A 27 1.09 -15.35 16.43
CA LEU A 27 1.23 -13.89 16.38
C LEU A 27 1.31 -13.45 14.93
N VAL A 28 0.41 -12.59 14.51
CA VAL A 28 0.26 -12.13 13.12
C VAL A 28 0.44 -10.63 13.05
N VAL A 29 1.14 -10.16 12.05
CA VAL A 29 1.23 -8.74 11.72
C VAL A 29 0.55 -8.49 10.39
N ILE A 30 -0.38 -7.53 10.35
CA ILE A 30 -1.06 -7.09 9.13
C ILE A 30 -0.77 -5.60 8.93
N LYS A 31 0.01 -5.27 7.93
CA LYS A 31 0.34 -3.88 7.58
C LYS A 31 -0.12 -3.52 6.18
N GLY A 32 -0.22 -2.23 5.91
CA GLY A 32 -0.61 -1.68 4.62
C GLY A 32 -1.23 -0.31 4.79
N ARG A 33 -1.23 0.48 3.75
CA ARG A 33 -1.70 1.86 3.81
C ARG A 33 -3.17 2.00 4.24
N ARG A 34 -3.58 3.20 4.57
CA ARG A 34 -4.97 3.53 4.87
C ARG A 34 -5.88 3.21 3.68
N ARG A 35 -7.14 2.87 3.94
CA ARG A 35 -8.18 2.57 2.93
C ARG A 35 -7.97 1.29 2.09
N ILE A 36 -6.94 0.52 2.36
CA ILE A 36 -6.57 -0.67 1.58
C ILE A 36 -7.37 -1.93 1.95
N GLY A 37 -8.21 -1.86 2.99
CA GLY A 37 -9.08 -2.97 3.36
C GLY A 37 -8.53 -3.93 4.43
N LYS A 38 -7.52 -3.53 5.26
CA LYS A 38 -7.00 -4.35 6.37
C LYS A 38 -8.09 -4.79 7.35
N SER A 39 -8.81 -3.83 7.92
CA SER A 39 -9.87 -4.10 8.91
C SER A 39 -11.01 -4.94 8.30
N ARG A 40 -11.29 -4.78 6.99
CA ARG A 40 -12.28 -5.62 6.29
C ARG A 40 -11.79 -7.05 6.12
N LEU A 41 -10.52 -7.27 5.78
CA LEU A 41 -9.89 -8.59 5.72
C LEU A 41 -9.95 -9.29 7.09
N ILE A 42 -9.61 -8.57 8.15
CA ILE A 42 -9.67 -9.06 9.53
C ILE A 42 -11.10 -9.43 9.91
N LEU A 43 -12.08 -8.58 9.59
CA LEU A 43 -13.48 -8.83 9.86
C LEU A 43 -13.98 -10.08 9.10
N GLU A 44 -13.61 -10.25 7.83
CA GLU A 44 -13.97 -11.44 7.05
C GLU A 44 -13.38 -12.73 7.66
N PHE A 45 -12.14 -12.65 8.12
CA PHE A 45 -11.51 -13.78 8.84
C PHE A 45 -12.17 -14.03 10.20
N SER A 46 -12.58 -12.98 10.92
CA SER A 46 -13.15 -13.06 12.27
C SER A 46 -14.47 -13.84 12.37
N HIS A 47 -15.22 -13.96 11.27
CA HIS A 47 -16.45 -14.75 11.23
C HIS A 47 -16.26 -16.24 11.49
N ARG A 48 -15.02 -16.73 11.54
CA ARG A 48 -14.68 -18.15 11.67
C ARG A 48 -14.47 -18.62 13.12
N MET A 49 -14.37 -17.68 14.07
CA MET A 49 -14.10 -17.99 15.48
C MET A 49 -14.54 -16.81 16.38
N LYS A 50 -14.59 -17.05 17.69
CA LYS A 50 -14.78 -15.97 18.67
C LYS A 50 -13.71 -14.93 18.46
N SER A 51 -14.09 -13.67 18.33
CA SER A 51 -13.18 -12.58 18.03
C SER A 51 -13.37 -11.40 18.97
N LEU A 52 -12.26 -10.87 19.43
CA LEU A 52 -12.16 -9.68 20.30
C LEU A 52 -11.32 -8.64 19.55
N ILE A 53 -11.96 -7.60 19.04
CA ILE A 53 -11.30 -6.56 18.23
C ILE A 53 -11.20 -5.29 19.06
N PHE A 54 -9.97 -4.89 19.37
CA PHE A 54 -9.62 -3.66 20.07
C PHE A 54 -9.00 -2.68 19.10
N THR A 55 -9.41 -1.42 19.17
CA THR A 55 -8.90 -0.36 18.29
C THR A 55 -8.25 0.75 19.13
N GLY A 56 -7.10 1.26 18.67
CA GLY A 56 -6.47 2.43 19.29
C GLY A 56 -7.21 3.73 18.97
N LEU A 57 -7.15 4.70 19.89
CA LEU A 57 -7.62 6.07 19.64
C LEU A 57 -6.64 6.82 18.73
N PRO A 58 -7.14 7.64 17.80
CA PRO A 58 -6.29 8.53 17.01
C PRO A 58 -5.37 9.39 17.89
N PRO A 59 -4.12 9.65 17.48
CA PRO A 59 -3.17 10.47 18.25
C PRO A 59 -3.48 11.97 18.09
N GLU A 60 -4.54 12.44 18.74
CA GLU A 60 -4.89 13.85 18.86
C GLU A 60 -4.09 14.53 19.98
N GLU A 61 -4.10 15.87 20.05
CA GLU A 61 -3.35 16.63 21.07
C GLU A 61 -3.67 16.20 22.51
N LYS A 62 -4.90 15.78 22.76
CA LYS A 62 -5.38 15.36 24.09
C LYS A 62 -5.25 13.85 24.35
N THR A 63 -4.82 13.07 23.36
CA THR A 63 -4.67 11.63 23.52
C THR A 63 -3.39 11.32 24.30
N THR A 64 -3.54 10.77 25.49
CA THR A 64 -2.45 10.35 26.39
C THR A 64 -2.36 8.83 26.48
N ALA A 65 -1.28 8.32 27.08
CA ALA A 65 -1.17 6.89 27.41
C ALA A 65 -2.31 6.42 28.32
N GLN A 66 -2.79 7.29 29.25
CA GLN A 66 -3.91 6.97 30.12
C GLN A 66 -5.21 6.86 29.34
N THR A 67 -5.53 7.83 28.46
CA THR A 67 -6.75 7.76 27.65
C THR A 67 -6.79 6.53 26.73
N GLN A 68 -5.63 6.07 26.23
CA GLN A 68 -5.55 4.82 25.47
C GLN A 68 -5.90 3.61 26.36
N ARG A 69 -5.36 3.54 27.58
CA ARG A 69 -5.66 2.44 28.51
C ARG A 69 -7.11 2.45 28.97
N ASP A 70 -7.66 3.62 29.29
CA ASP A 70 -9.07 3.76 29.69
C ASP A 70 -10.00 3.29 28.55
N TYR A 71 -9.68 3.67 27.32
CA TYR A 71 -10.45 3.23 26.16
C TYR A 71 -10.34 1.71 25.93
N PHE A 72 -9.16 1.13 26.15
CA PHE A 72 -8.97 -0.32 26.08
C PHE A 72 -9.80 -1.05 27.14
N VAL A 73 -9.85 -0.55 28.39
CA VAL A 73 -10.70 -1.10 29.46
C VAL A 73 -12.16 -1.05 29.07
N ASN A 74 -12.65 0.08 28.56
CA ASN A 74 -14.03 0.20 28.10
C ASN A 74 -14.36 -0.85 27.01
N GLN A 75 -13.44 -1.09 26.08
CA GLN A 75 -13.63 -2.14 25.08
C GLN A 75 -13.61 -3.55 25.73
N MET A 76 -12.76 -3.79 26.74
CA MET A 76 -12.75 -5.06 27.48
C MET A 76 -14.09 -5.30 28.18
N GLU A 77 -14.67 -4.29 28.84
CA GLU A 77 -15.97 -4.43 29.49
C GLU A 77 -17.07 -4.84 28.52
N HIS A 78 -17.08 -4.24 27.32
CA HIS A 78 -18.07 -4.56 26.29
C HIS A 78 -17.83 -5.91 25.61
N LEU A 79 -16.59 -6.30 25.35
CA LEU A 79 -16.26 -7.49 24.58
C LEU A 79 -16.17 -8.76 25.43
N VAL A 80 -15.72 -8.63 26.67
CA VAL A 80 -15.40 -9.76 27.57
C VAL A 80 -16.27 -9.77 28.83
N GLY A 81 -16.93 -8.66 29.16
CA GLY A 81 -17.82 -8.52 30.30
C GLY A 81 -17.11 -8.32 31.65
N VAL A 82 -15.81 -8.10 31.66
CA VAL A 82 -15.02 -7.89 32.87
C VAL A 82 -15.13 -6.43 33.31
N ARG A 83 -15.60 -6.16 34.51
CA ARG A 83 -15.81 -4.82 35.07
C ARG A 83 -14.84 -4.51 36.20
N GLY A 84 -14.58 -3.23 36.43
CA GLY A 84 -13.80 -2.75 37.57
C GLY A 84 -12.30 -2.96 37.44
N ILE A 85 -11.79 -3.15 36.22
CA ILE A 85 -10.35 -3.20 35.94
C ILE A 85 -9.80 -1.77 36.05
N LYS A 86 -8.71 -1.61 36.81
CA LYS A 86 -7.94 -0.34 36.82
C LYS A 86 -7.05 -0.28 35.58
N ALA A 87 -7.06 0.86 34.90
CA ALA A 87 -6.29 1.11 33.69
C ALA A 87 -4.90 1.70 33.99
N ASP A 88 -4.21 1.22 35.03
CA ASP A 88 -2.97 1.84 35.50
C ASP A 88 -1.75 1.38 34.65
N ASP A 89 -1.75 0.13 34.19
CA ASP A 89 -0.65 -0.44 33.42
C ASP A 89 -1.11 -1.38 32.32
N TRP A 90 -0.43 -1.36 31.17
CA TRP A 90 -0.69 -2.27 30.07
C TRP A 90 -0.41 -3.76 30.40
N ALA A 91 0.55 -4.03 31.28
CA ALA A 91 0.86 -5.40 31.67
C ALA A 91 -0.32 -6.06 32.38
N ASP A 92 -1.00 -5.33 33.27
CA ASP A 92 -2.17 -5.80 33.99
C ASP A 92 -3.36 -6.00 33.03
N LEU A 93 -3.56 -5.06 32.10
CA LEU A 93 -4.61 -5.16 31.09
C LEU A 93 -4.43 -6.40 30.20
N PHE A 94 -3.21 -6.65 29.75
CA PHE A 94 -2.89 -7.84 28.94
C PHE A 94 -3.03 -9.13 29.76
N TRP A 95 -2.66 -9.12 31.02
CA TRP A 95 -2.86 -10.26 31.92
C TRP A 95 -4.35 -10.59 32.07
N HIS A 96 -5.18 -9.59 32.35
CA HIS A 96 -6.63 -9.76 32.45
C HIS A 96 -7.21 -10.33 31.14
N LEU A 97 -6.87 -9.75 29.99
CA LEU A 97 -7.33 -10.23 28.70
C LEU A 97 -6.88 -11.68 28.44
N ALA A 98 -5.64 -12.02 28.77
CA ALA A 98 -5.11 -13.37 28.61
C ALA A 98 -5.86 -14.38 29.49
N LYS A 99 -6.20 -14.01 30.73
CA LYS A 99 -6.98 -14.85 31.64
C LYS A 99 -8.35 -15.22 31.06
N GLU A 100 -9.05 -14.24 30.47
CA GLU A 100 -10.37 -14.45 29.87
C GLU A 100 -10.34 -15.23 28.55
N THR A 101 -9.15 -15.42 27.97
CA THR A 101 -8.98 -16.05 26.64
C THR A 101 -8.20 -17.37 26.69
N GLN A 102 -8.02 -17.98 27.87
CA GLN A 102 -7.15 -19.16 28.04
C GLN A 102 -7.70 -20.46 27.44
N ARG A 103 -9.02 -20.68 27.37
CA ARG A 103 -9.61 -22.00 27.19
C ARG A 103 -10.19 -22.27 25.80
N GLU A 104 -10.55 -21.26 25.05
CA GLU A 104 -11.28 -21.38 23.79
C GLU A 104 -10.45 -20.90 22.60
N PRO A 105 -10.72 -21.40 21.39
CA PRO A 105 -10.20 -20.78 20.19
C PRO A 105 -10.64 -19.30 20.11
N VAL A 106 -9.70 -18.40 20.05
CA VAL A 106 -9.98 -16.97 20.06
C VAL A 106 -9.06 -16.18 19.14
N LEU A 107 -9.64 -15.25 18.42
CA LEU A 107 -8.95 -14.22 17.66
C LEU A 107 -8.95 -12.94 18.49
N ILE A 108 -7.77 -12.46 18.84
CA ILE A 108 -7.57 -11.14 19.42
C ILE A 108 -6.96 -10.25 18.36
N VAL A 109 -7.53 -9.08 18.18
CA VAL A 109 -7.03 -8.08 17.20
C VAL A 109 -6.72 -6.79 17.91
N PHE A 110 -5.52 -6.27 17.73
CA PHE A 110 -5.14 -4.90 18.07
C PHE A 110 -5.03 -4.10 16.78
N ASP A 111 -6.11 -3.42 16.41
CA ASP A 111 -6.15 -2.59 15.20
C ASP A 111 -5.64 -1.18 15.53
N GLU A 112 -4.92 -0.58 14.59
CA GLU A 112 -4.15 0.64 14.75
C GLU A 112 -3.20 0.57 15.98
N ILE A 113 -2.42 -0.53 16.04
CA ILE A 113 -1.47 -0.83 17.15
C ILE A 113 -0.48 0.33 17.39
N ASN A 114 -0.10 1.05 16.34
CA ASN A 114 0.76 2.23 16.42
C ASN A 114 0.09 3.37 17.21
N TRP A 115 -1.24 3.48 17.21
CA TRP A 115 -1.97 4.46 18.01
C TRP A 115 -2.02 4.02 19.49
N MET A 116 -2.32 2.75 19.76
CA MET A 116 -2.35 2.22 21.14
C MET A 116 -1.05 2.50 21.88
N GLY A 117 0.10 2.28 21.22
CA GLY A 117 1.43 2.44 21.81
C GLY A 117 2.05 3.83 21.63
N SER A 118 1.36 4.80 21.01
CA SER A 118 1.98 6.06 20.56
C SER A 118 2.55 6.92 21.68
N GLN A 119 2.01 6.85 22.89
CA GLN A 119 2.37 7.70 24.04
C GLN A 119 3.01 6.91 25.20
N ASP A 120 3.25 5.61 25.01
CA ASP A 120 3.87 4.75 26.03
C ASP A 120 5.04 3.95 25.46
N PRO A 121 6.28 4.34 25.71
CA PRO A 121 7.46 3.65 25.18
C PRO A 121 7.60 2.21 25.72
N THR A 122 6.89 1.86 26.80
CA THR A 122 6.94 0.53 27.41
C THR A 122 5.88 -0.43 26.83
N PHE A 123 4.91 0.08 26.09
CA PHE A 123 3.76 -0.67 25.55
C PHE A 123 4.18 -1.96 24.82
N LEU A 124 5.07 -1.85 23.82
CA LEU A 124 5.51 -3.00 23.03
C LEU A 124 6.31 -4.01 23.86
N GLY A 125 7.11 -3.55 24.81
CA GLY A 125 7.82 -4.43 25.74
C GLY A 125 6.86 -5.22 26.64
N LYS A 126 5.80 -4.57 27.15
CA LYS A 126 4.74 -5.20 27.94
C LYS A 126 3.92 -6.18 27.10
N LEU A 127 3.58 -5.81 25.86
CA LEU A 127 2.87 -6.71 24.92
C LEU A 127 3.71 -7.95 24.61
N LYS A 128 5.02 -7.77 24.34
CA LYS A 128 5.96 -8.89 24.13
C LYS A 128 6.00 -9.81 25.35
N SER A 129 6.08 -9.25 26.56
CA SER A 129 6.10 -10.03 27.79
C SER A 129 4.77 -10.77 28.02
N ALA A 130 3.64 -10.13 27.75
CA ALA A 130 2.33 -10.76 27.82
C ALA A 130 2.18 -11.89 26.78
N TRP A 131 2.74 -11.73 25.57
CA TRP A 131 2.81 -12.82 24.60
C TRP A 131 3.58 -14.01 25.16
N ASP A 132 4.77 -13.79 25.67
CA ASP A 132 5.65 -14.86 26.14
C ASP A 132 5.15 -15.57 27.40
N LEU A 133 4.49 -14.85 28.30
CA LEU A 133 4.07 -15.38 29.58
C LEU A 133 2.63 -15.92 29.58
N TYR A 134 1.75 -15.34 28.77
CA TYR A 134 0.32 -15.59 28.88
C TYR A 134 -0.33 -16.03 27.57
N PHE A 135 -0.33 -15.20 26.52
CA PHE A 135 -1.12 -15.46 25.31
C PHE A 135 -0.72 -16.74 24.59
N LYS A 136 0.59 -17.02 24.45
CA LYS A 136 1.06 -18.25 23.76
C LYS A 136 0.68 -19.56 24.46
N ASN A 137 0.24 -19.49 25.72
CA ASN A 137 -0.19 -20.68 26.47
C ASN A 137 -1.55 -21.23 26.00
N ASN A 138 -2.35 -20.43 25.28
CA ASN A 138 -3.51 -20.93 24.57
C ASN A 138 -3.10 -21.32 23.14
N PRO A 139 -2.94 -22.61 22.80
CA PRO A 139 -2.45 -23.05 21.50
C PRO A 139 -3.40 -22.73 20.33
N LYS A 140 -4.65 -22.33 20.62
CA LYS A 140 -5.67 -21.98 19.63
C LYS A 140 -5.89 -20.46 19.52
N LEU A 141 -5.04 -19.68 20.17
CA LEU A 141 -5.10 -18.22 20.11
C LEU A 141 -4.39 -17.69 18.87
N ILE A 142 -5.05 -16.76 18.19
CA ILE A 142 -4.44 -15.94 17.13
C ILE A 142 -4.49 -14.49 17.60
N LEU A 143 -3.32 -13.85 17.74
CA LEU A 143 -3.19 -12.43 18.02
C LEU A 143 -2.78 -11.70 16.74
N ILE A 144 -3.63 -10.79 16.25
CA ILE A 144 -3.31 -9.93 15.10
C ILE A 144 -2.94 -8.53 15.59
N LEU A 145 -1.79 -8.05 15.17
CA LEU A 145 -1.35 -6.67 15.29
C LEU A 145 -1.53 -6.00 13.92
N SER A 146 -2.45 -5.04 13.83
CA SER A 146 -2.77 -4.35 12.58
C SER A 146 -2.51 -2.86 12.68
N GLY A 147 -2.06 -2.24 11.59
CA GLY A 147 -1.91 -0.79 11.53
C GLY A 147 -1.61 -0.25 10.14
N SER A 148 -1.86 1.05 9.98
CA SER A 148 -1.69 1.78 8.71
C SER A 148 -0.30 2.38 8.54
N MET A 149 0.45 2.58 9.62
CA MET A 149 1.82 3.08 9.58
C MET A 149 2.82 1.94 9.37
N SER A 150 2.97 1.48 8.12
CA SER A 150 3.82 0.33 7.77
C SER A 150 5.27 0.51 8.23
N GLY A 151 5.86 1.70 8.08
CA GLY A 151 7.21 2.01 8.54
C GLY A 151 7.38 1.90 10.06
N TRP A 152 6.38 2.35 10.84
CA TRP A 152 6.42 2.18 12.30
C TRP A 152 6.35 0.71 12.70
N ILE A 153 5.50 -0.08 12.05
CA ILE A 153 5.37 -1.52 12.28
C ILE A 153 6.67 -2.23 11.91
N GLU A 154 7.27 -1.89 10.76
CA GLU A 154 8.55 -2.44 10.32
C GLU A 154 9.63 -2.21 11.35
N LYS A 155 9.83 -0.96 11.77
CA LYS A 155 10.88 -0.56 12.72
C LYS A 155 10.68 -1.13 14.11
N ASN A 156 9.45 -1.06 14.65
CA ASN A 156 9.20 -1.32 16.07
C ASN A 156 8.74 -2.75 16.37
N ILE A 157 8.22 -3.47 15.37
CA ILE A 157 7.72 -4.84 15.55
C ILE A 157 8.54 -5.83 14.69
N LEU A 158 8.55 -5.68 13.36
CA LEU A 158 9.13 -6.68 12.47
C LEU A 158 10.66 -6.75 12.56
N SER A 159 11.34 -5.61 12.64
CA SER A 159 12.80 -5.52 12.79
C SER A 159 13.27 -5.53 14.25
N SER A 160 12.34 -5.55 15.21
CA SER A 160 12.64 -5.54 16.63
C SER A 160 13.10 -6.92 17.12
N THR A 161 14.23 -6.96 17.85
CA THR A 161 14.69 -8.19 18.53
C THR A 161 13.66 -8.75 19.51
N GLY A 162 12.81 -7.89 20.07
CA GLY A 162 11.72 -8.29 20.97
C GLY A 162 10.66 -9.18 20.31
N PHE A 163 10.43 -9.04 19.02
CA PHE A 163 9.43 -9.83 18.28
C PHE A 163 10.04 -10.86 17.32
N MET A 164 11.36 -10.84 17.16
CA MET A 164 12.07 -11.80 16.30
C MET A 164 11.78 -13.25 16.73
N GLY A 165 11.42 -14.11 15.75
CA GLY A 165 11.07 -15.51 15.98
C GLY A 165 9.69 -15.77 16.62
N ARG A 166 8.91 -14.72 16.92
CA ARG A 166 7.56 -14.84 17.50
C ARG A 166 6.47 -14.69 16.46
N ILE A 167 6.74 -13.94 15.39
CA ILE A 167 5.76 -13.66 14.34
C ILE A 167 5.57 -14.89 13.47
N SER A 168 4.34 -15.41 13.48
CA SER A 168 3.94 -16.58 12.70
C SER A 168 3.59 -16.26 11.26
N LEU A 169 3.10 -15.04 11.02
CA LEU A 169 2.69 -14.56 9.70
C LEU A 169 2.81 -13.04 9.64
N ASN A 170 3.43 -12.55 8.58
CA ASN A 170 3.46 -11.14 8.21
C ASN A 170 2.74 -10.96 6.88
N LEU A 171 1.70 -10.13 6.87
CA LEU A 171 0.93 -9.78 5.68
C LEU A 171 1.06 -8.30 5.38
N THR A 172 1.52 -7.98 4.19
CA THR A 172 1.38 -6.64 3.63
C THR A 172 0.16 -6.63 2.71
N VAL A 173 -0.81 -5.77 3.03
CA VAL A 173 -2.03 -5.62 2.23
C VAL A 173 -1.82 -4.46 1.27
N ASP A 174 -1.73 -4.79 -0.01
CA ASP A 174 -1.55 -3.83 -1.11
C ASP A 174 -2.87 -3.48 -1.80
N GLU A 175 -2.82 -2.66 -2.86
CA GLU A 175 -3.96 -2.42 -3.73
C GLU A 175 -4.54 -3.72 -4.30
N LEU A 176 -5.84 -3.71 -4.60
CA LEU A 176 -6.45 -4.84 -5.29
C LEU A 176 -5.90 -4.97 -6.71
N PRO A 177 -5.61 -6.19 -7.17
CA PRO A 177 -5.24 -6.45 -8.55
C PRO A 177 -6.34 -6.02 -9.52
N LEU A 178 -5.97 -5.57 -10.72
CA LEU A 178 -6.93 -5.10 -11.75
C LEU A 178 -8.07 -6.07 -12.04
N PRO A 179 -7.85 -7.41 -12.13
CA PRO A 179 -8.94 -8.36 -12.31
C PRO A 179 -9.97 -8.32 -11.17
N VAL A 180 -9.51 -8.13 -9.92
CA VAL A 180 -10.39 -8.01 -8.76
C VAL A 180 -11.13 -6.67 -8.77
N CYS A 181 -10.45 -5.57 -9.12
CA CYS A 181 -11.10 -4.26 -9.26
C CYS A 181 -12.30 -4.31 -10.20
N ASN A 182 -12.25 -5.15 -11.23
CA ASN A 182 -13.36 -5.33 -12.18
C ASN A 182 -14.66 -5.83 -11.52
N GLN A 183 -14.62 -6.44 -10.34
CA GLN A 183 -15.80 -6.95 -9.63
C GLN A 183 -16.66 -5.82 -9.03
N PHE A 184 -16.10 -4.63 -8.82
CA PHE A 184 -16.84 -3.49 -8.30
C PHE A 184 -17.91 -2.95 -9.26
N TRP A 185 -17.79 -3.23 -10.55
CA TRP A 185 -18.87 -2.96 -11.53
C TRP A 185 -19.99 -3.99 -11.51
N ARG A 186 -19.93 -5.01 -10.62
CA ARG A 186 -20.99 -5.98 -10.35
C ARG A 186 -21.50 -6.63 -11.65
N LYS A 187 -22.81 -6.77 -11.79
CA LYS A 187 -23.45 -7.36 -12.98
C LYS A 187 -23.17 -6.59 -14.28
N LYS A 188 -22.85 -5.29 -14.21
CA LYS A 188 -22.55 -4.43 -15.36
C LYS A 188 -21.11 -4.54 -15.86
N SER A 189 -20.26 -5.29 -15.17
CA SER A 189 -18.84 -5.40 -15.51
C SER A 189 -18.57 -5.76 -16.99
N LYS A 190 -19.39 -6.61 -17.59
CA LYS A 190 -19.26 -6.99 -19.01
C LYS A 190 -19.80 -5.92 -19.99
N LEU A 191 -20.62 -5.00 -19.53
CA LEU A 191 -21.27 -3.96 -20.36
C LEU A 191 -20.44 -2.67 -20.41
N ILE A 192 -19.57 -2.45 -19.44
CA ILE A 192 -18.77 -1.22 -19.32
C ILE A 192 -17.41 -1.45 -20.01
N SER A 193 -17.05 -0.54 -20.90
CA SER A 193 -15.81 -0.66 -21.68
C SER A 193 -14.56 -0.64 -20.79
N PRO A 194 -13.46 -1.29 -21.20
CA PRO A 194 -12.18 -1.21 -20.50
C PRO A 194 -11.67 0.23 -20.33
N TYR A 195 -11.98 1.10 -21.30
CA TYR A 195 -11.59 2.50 -21.26
C TYR A 195 -12.32 3.27 -20.15
N GLU A 196 -13.64 3.08 -20.00
CA GLU A 196 -14.41 3.67 -18.90
C GLU A 196 -13.88 3.22 -17.53
N LYS A 197 -13.61 1.93 -17.38
CA LYS A 197 -13.01 1.40 -16.15
C LYS A 197 -11.64 1.99 -15.89
N PHE A 198 -10.82 2.10 -16.93
CA PHE A 198 -9.49 2.69 -16.81
C PHE A 198 -9.56 4.16 -16.39
N LYS A 199 -10.50 4.96 -16.90
CA LYS A 199 -10.67 6.35 -16.44
C LYS A 199 -10.87 6.43 -14.93
N ILE A 200 -11.71 5.57 -14.35
CA ILE A 200 -11.89 5.51 -12.89
C ILE A 200 -10.62 5.04 -12.19
N LEU A 201 -10.03 3.93 -12.64
CA LEU A 201 -8.82 3.37 -12.04
C LEU A 201 -7.60 4.30 -12.17
N SER A 202 -7.57 5.17 -13.18
CA SER A 202 -6.55 6.21 -13.31
C SER A 202 -6.60 7.23 -12.18
N VAL A 203 -7.74 7.34 -11.49
CA VAL A 203 -7.93 8.23 -10.34
C VAL A 203 -7.85 7.46 -9.02
N THR A 204 -8.58 6.34 -8.91
CA THR A 204 -8.73 5.60 -7.66
C THR A 204 -7.60 4.62 -7.37
N GLY A 205 -6.83 4.19 -8.40
CA GLY A 205 -6.01 2.99 -8.28
C GLY A 205 -6.86 1.77 -7.93
N GLY A 206 -6.22 0.75 -7.37
CA GLY A 206 -6.87 -0.44 -6.82
C GLY A 206 -7.28 -0.31 -5.35
N VAL A 207 -7.61 0.90 -4.87
CA VAL A 207 -7.97 1.14 -3.46
C VAL A 207 -9.42 0.75 -3.21
N PRO A 208 -9.71 -0.31 -2.41
CA PRO A 208 -11.07 -0.81 -2.22
C PRO A 208 -12.05 0.26 -1.79
N ARG A 209 -11.67 1.09 -0.82
CA ARG A 209 -12.56 2.13 -0.26
C ARG A 209 -13.02 3.14 -1.31
N TYR A 210 -12.20 3.45 -2.31
CA TYR A 210 -12.58 4.36 -3.38
C TYR A 210 -13.47 3.65 -4.41
N LEU A 211 -13.18 2.36 -4.64
CA LEU A 211 -13.94 1.53 -5.59
C LEU A 211 -15.34 1.18 -5.07
N GLU A 212 -15.54 1.10 -3.75
CA GLU A 212 -16.84 0.88 -3.11
C GLU A 212 -17.84 2.00 -3.40
N GLU A 213 -17.37 3.22 -3.66
CA GLU A 213 -18.19 4.40 -3.94
C GLU A 213 -18.56 4.56 -5.42
N ILE A 214 -18.12 3.63 -6.29
CA ILE A 214 -18.45 3.68 -7.71
C ILE A 214 -19.89 3.25 -7.91
N ASP A 215 -20.65 4.07 -8.63
CA ASP A 215 -21.95 3.70 -9.16
C ASP A 215 -21.78 3.15 -10.59
N PRO A 216 -22.04 1.85 -10.82
CA PRO A 216 -21.94 1.25 -12.14
C PRO A 216 -22.98 1.76 -13.15
N ASP A 217 -23.98 2.51 -12.72
CA ASP A 217 -25.01 3.12 -13.58
C ASP A 217 -24.57 4.45 -14.19
N LEU A 218 -23.52 5.05 -13.61
CA LEU A 218 -22.96 6.33 -14.02
C LEU A 218 -21.72 6.14 -14.91
N THR A 219 -21.45 7.13 -15.76
CA THR A 219 -20.19 7.23 -16.51
C THR A 219 -19.00 7.46 -15.59
N ALA A 220 -17.79 7.28 -16.10
CA ALA A 220 -16.57 7.57 -15.33
C ALA A 220 -16.50 9.05 -14.93
N GLU A 221 -16.89 9.95 -15.81
CA GLU A 221 -16.90 11.39 -15.54
C GLU A 221 -17.88 11.74 -14.41
N GLU A 222 -19.08 11.18 -14.41
CA GLU A 222 -20.09 11.41 -13.37
C GLU A 222 -19.61 10.86 -12.02
N ASN A 223 -19.05 9.65 -12.00
CA ASN A 223 -18.46 9.08 -10.78
C ASN A 223 -17.34 9.98 -10.24
N ILE A 224 -16.41 10.42 -11.10
CA ILE A 224 -15.31 11.29 -10.69
C ILE A 224 -15.80 12.67 -10.27
N GLN A 225 -16.86 13.20 -10.91
CA GLN A 225 -17.50 14.45 -10.46
C GLN A 225 -17.99 14.35 -9.00
N ILE A 226 -18.67 13.25 -8.67
CA ILE A 226 -19.20 13.01 -7.32
C ILE A 226 -18.06 12.84 -6.31
N LEU A 227 -17.07 12.04 -6.64
CA LEU A 227 -16.00 11.67 -5.72
C LEU A 227 -14.98 12.79 -5.48
N ALA A 228 -14.67 13.59 -6.52
CA ALA A 228 -13.51 14.47 -6.52
C ALA A 228 -13.81 15.96 -6.74
N PHE A 229 -14.99 16.33 -7.30
CA PHE A 229 -15.31 17.70 -7.68
C PHE A 229 -16.64 18.22 -7.10
N ARG A 230 -17.22 17.50 -6.15
CA ARG A 230 -18.37 17.94 -5.36
C ARG A 230 -17.94 18.21 -3.91
N LYS A 231 -18.51 19.24 -3.29
CA LYS A 231 -18.31 19.49 -1.86
C LYS A 231 -18.69 18.25 -1.05
N GLY A 232 -17.80 17.82 -0.14
CA GLY A 232 -17.96 16.59 0.63
C GLY A 232 -17.65 15.29 -0.14
N GLY A 233 -17.17 15.38 -1.37
CA GLY A 233 -16.70 14.20 -2.12
C GLY A 233 -15.55 13.51 -1.38
N LEU A 234 -15.57 12.17 -1.38
CA LEU A 234 -14.60 11.36 -0.61
C LEU A 234 -13.16 11.76 -0.89
N LEU A 235 -12.81 11.99 -2.16
CA LEU A 235 -11.45 12.28 -2.59
C LEU A 235 -11.01 13.73 -2.34
N VAL A 236 -11.92 14.63 -1.99
CA VAL A 236 -11.60 16.04 -1.75
C VAL A 236 -10.81 16.23 -0.44
N GLU A 237 -11.20 15.52 0.61
CA GLU A 237 -10.60 15.66 1.94
C GLU A 237 -9.59 14.54 2.27
N GLU A 238 -9.57 13.49 1.48
CA GLU A 238 -8.77 12.29 1.78
C GLU A 238 -7.27 12.56 1.82
N PHE A 239 -6.77 13.49 1.02
CA PHE A 239 -5.34 13.85 0.99
C PHE A 239 -4.88 14.41 2.35
N ASP A 240 -5.64 15.31 2.94
CA ASP A 240 -5.30 15.89 4.24
C ASP A 240 -5.38 14.84 5.34
N ARG A 241 -6.39 13.96 5.29
CA ARG A 241 -6.54 12.86 6.24
C ARG A 241 -5.38 11.85 6.16
N ILE A 242 -4.91 11.51 4.95
CA ILE A 242 -3.74 10.64 4.77
C ILE A 242 -2.52 11.23 5.46
N PHE A 243 -2.22 12.50 5.19
CA PHE A 243 -0.99 13.10 5.69
C PHE A 243 -1.04 13.48 7.16
N SER A 244 -2.20 13.89 7.70
CA SER A 244 -2.36 14.17 9.12
C SER A 244 -2.23 12.92 9.98
N ASP A 245 -2.85 11.82 9.57
CA ASP A 245 -2.91 10.61 10.37
C ASP A 245 -1.57 9.83 10.36
N ILE A 246 -0.88 9.83 9.21
CA ILE A 246 0.34 9.03 9.05
C ILE A 246 1.58 9.81 9.51
N PHE A 247 1.65 11.10 9.19
CA PHE A 247 2.87 11.88 9.33
C PHE A 247 2.80 13.01 10.36
N SER A 248 1.64 13.24 10.98
CA SER A 248 1.42 14.19 12.08
C SER A 248 2.18 15.52 11.90
N ARG A 249 3.07 15.85 12.83
CA ARG A 249 3.86 17.10 12.81
C ARG A 249 4.78 17.28 11.59
N ARG A 250 5.12 16.20 10.87
CA ARG A 250 6.00 16.22 9.69
C ARG A 250 5.23 16.26 8.36
N ALA A 251 3.89 16.30 8.39
CA ALA A 251 3.01 16.23 7.21
C ALA A 251 3.40 17.19 6.08
N SER A 252 3.81 18.42 6.40
CA SER A 252 4.20 19.42 5.40
C SER A 252 5.39 18.97 4.54
N ARG A 253 6.42 18.37 5.13
CA ARG A 253 7.60 17.89 4.41
C ARG A 253 7.26 16.70 3.49
N TYR A 254 6.47 15.75 3.97
CA TYR A 254 6.00 14.64 3.14
C TYR A 254 5.17 15.13 1.94
N LYS A 255 4.28 16.11 2.15
CA LYS A 255 3.50 16.74 1.07
C LYS A 255 4.41 17.38 0.02
N GLN A 256 5.48 18.09 0.42
CA GLN A 256 6.46 18.69 -0.51
C GLN A 256 7.17 17.62 -1.36
N ILE A 257 7.63 16.52 -0.74
CA ILE A 257 8.28 15.43 -1.45
C ILE A 257 7.31 14.79 -2.46
N VAL A 258 6.08 14.49 -2.05
CA VAL A 258 5.06 13.93 -2.95
C VAL A 258 4.76 14.88 -4.12
N LYS A 259 4.66 16.20 -3.87
CA LYS A 259 4.48 17.21 -4.91
C LYS A 259 5.61 17.22 -5.93
N SER A 260 6.86 17.00 -5.51
CA SER A 260 8.02 16.97 -6.43
C SER A 260 7.94 15.80 -7.44
N LEU A 261 7.19 14.75 -7.12
CA LEU A 261 7.03 13.53 -7.94
C LEU A 261 5.79 13.54 -8.84
N VAL A 262 4.97 14.60 -8.80
CA VAL A 262 3.72 14.67 -9.59
C VAL A 262 3.98 14.58 -11.11
N ARG A 263 5.06 15.22 -11.58
CA ARG A 263 5.39 15.29 -13.01
C ARG A 263 6.04 14.03 -13.56
N GLY A 264 6.49 13.11 -12.71
CA GLY A 264 7.15 11.87 -13.11
C GLY A 264 8.16 11.38 -12.09
N LYS A 265 9.02 10.47 -12.54
CA LYS A 265 10.10 9.89 -11.74
C LYS A 265 11.18 10.92 -11.45
N ALA A 266 11.77 10.89 -10.26
CA ALA A 266 12.90 11.73 -9.89
C ALA A 266 13.94 10.94 -9.08
N ASN A 267 15.22 11.25 -9.25
CA ASN A 267 16.27 10.72 -8.39
C ASN A 267 16.40 11.56 -7.11
N LEU A 268 17.16 11.05 -6.13
CA LEU A 268 17.33 11.71 -4.83
C LEU A 268 17.80 13.17 -4.95
N ASN A 269 18.76 13.47 -5.85
CA ASN A 269 19.27 14.83 -6.00
C ASN A 269 18.19 15.79 -6.52
N GLN A 270 17.39 15.35 -7.51
CA GLN A 270 16.28 16.13 -8.04
C GLN A 270 15.21 16.41 -6.98
N ILE A 271 14.91 15.43 -6.13
CA ILE A 271 13.98 15.61 -5.01
C ILE A 271 14.55 16.61 -4.02
N CYS A 272 15.81 16.45 -3.58
CA CYS A 272 16.48 17.36 -2.66
C CYS A 272 16.41 18.83 -3.16
N THR A 273 16.75 19.05 -4.43
CA THR A 273 16.65 20.39 -5.06
C THR A 273 15.21 20.91 -5.06
N ALA A 274 14.23 20.06 -5.37
CA ALA A 274 12.83 20.49 -5.46
C ALA A 274 12.19 20.84 -4.09
N VAL A 275 12.69 20.24 -3.00
CA VAL A 275 12.15 20.47 -1.65
C VAL A 275 13.06 21.32 -0.76
N ASP A 276 14.14 21.85 -1.32
CA ASP A 276 15.15 22.64 -0.63
C ASP A 276 15.69 21.95 0.64
N MET A 277 16.22 20.73 0.45
CA MET A 277 16.81 19.91 1.50
C MET A 277 18.16 19.37 1.07
N GLU A 278 19.11 19.31 2.01
CA GLU A 278 20.38 18.64 1.78
C GLU A 278 20.21 17.12 1.67
N LYS A 279 21.12 16.52 0.88
CA LYS A 279 21.21 15.07 0.79
C LYS A 279 21.77 14.50 2.10
N GLY A 280 20.97 13.72 2.81
CA GLY A 280 21.36 13.17 4.12
C GLY A 280 20.35 12.15 4.65
N GLY A 281 20.53 11.79 5.93
CA GLY A 281 19.69 10.81 6.61
C GLY A 281 18.22 11.22 6.67
N THR A 282 17.95 12.51 6.92
CA THR A 282 16.59 13.03 7.09
C THR A 282 15.73 12.86 5.85
N ILE A 283 16.22 13.25 4.67
CA ILE A 283 15.45 13.09 3.43
C ILE A 283 15.30 11.60 3.07
N SER A 284 16.32 10.79 3.39
CA SER A 284 16.24 9.34 3.17
C SER A 284 15.19 8.70 4.07
N GLU A 285 15.07 9.12 5.34
CA GLU A 285 14.01 8.67 6.26
C GLU A 285 12.61 9.03 5.71
N TYR A 286 12.40 10.26 5.25
CA TYR A 286 11.12 10.66 4.65
C TYR A 286 10.75 9.83 3.41
N LEU A 287 11.73 9.55 2.55
CA LEU A 287 11.50 8.72 1.37
C LEU A 287 11.23 7.27 1.73
N GLU A 288 11.93 6.73 2.74
CA GLU A 288 11.68 5.38 3.25
C GLU A 288 10.26 5.25 3.79
N ASP A 289 9.82 6.17 4.65
CA ASP A 289 8.47 6.20 5.19
C ASP A 289 7.40 6.22 4.08
N LEU A 290 7.63 7.02 3.01
CA LEU A 290 6.71 7.08 1.86
C LEU A 290 6.72 5.78 1.03
N VAL A 291 7.85 5.09 0.95
CA VAL A 291 7.98 3.79 0.28
C VAL A 291 7.29 2.71 1.12
N GLU A 292 7.58 2.65 2.40
CA GLU A 292 6.98 1.69 3.33
C GLU A 292 5.46 1.82 3.44
N THR A 293 4.96 3.06 3.38
CA THR A 293 3.50 3.32 3.35
C THR A 293 2.87 3.06 1.99
N GLY A 294 3.66 2.78 0.94
CA GLY A 294 3.16 2.45 -0.40
C GLY A 294 2.68 3.64 -1.24
N TYR A 295 2.99 4.88 -0.85
CA TYR A 295 2.66 6.07 -1.65
C TYR A 295 3.70 6.38 -2.72
N VAL A 296 4.95 6.00 -2.47
CA VAL A 296 6.08 6.15 -3.39
C VAL A 296 6.67 4.79 -3.69
N ALA A 297 7.07 4.54 -4.92
CA ALA A 297 7.90 3.40 -5.27
C ALA A 297 9.34 3.87 -5.44
N ARG A 298 10.28 3.00 -5.02
CA ARG A 298 11.70 3.12 -5.29
C ARG A 298 12.06 2.12 -6.38
N ASP A 299 12.29 2.62 -7.57
CA ASP A 299 12.65 1.80 -8.73
C ASP A 299 14.19 1.72 -8.80
N HIS A 300 14.76 0.57 -8.43
CA HIS A 300 16.19 0.30 -8.55
C HIS A 300 16.52 -0.24 -9.93
N THR A 301 17.62 0.25 -10.51
CA THR A 301 18.22 -0.40 -11.67
C THR A 301 19.27 -1.42 -11.21
N TRP A 302 19.77 -2.26 -12.13
CA TRP A 302 20.77 -3.27 -11.81
C TRP A 302 21.86 -3.38 -12.88
N LEU A 303 22.94 -4.05 -12.52
CA LEU A 303 24.04 -4.36 -13.43
C LEU A 303 23.73 -5.69 -14.13
N ILE A 304 23.36 -5.65 -15.40
CA ILE A 304 22.93 -6.82 -16.20
C ILE A 304 24.00 -7.94 -16.16
N LYS A 305 25.30 -7.58 -16.20
CA LYS A 305 26.41 -8.54 -16.27
C LYS A 305 26.47 -9.51 -15.09
N ASN A 306 26.22 -9.05 -13.90
CA ASN A 306 26.39 -9.83 -12.66
C ASN A 306 25.10 -9.90 -11.83
N SER A 307 23.99 -9.43 -12.39
CA SER A 307 22.68 -9.46 -11.74
C SER A 307 22.72 -8.89 -10.31
N ARG A 308 23.41 -7.75 -10.13
CA ARG A 308 23.48 -7.06 -8.84
C ARG A 308 22.73 -5.75 -8.91
N GLU A 309 21.93 -5.49 -7.87
CA GLU A 309 21.26 -4.22 -7.70
C GLU A 309 22.27 -3.06 -7.69
N SER A 310 21.92 -2.01 -8.38
CA SER A 310 22.70 -0.77 -8.41
C SER A 310 22.26 0.16 -7.28
N LYS A 311 23.20 0.98 -6.79
CA LYS A 311 22.86 2.09 -5.87
C LYS A 311 22.02 3.19 -6.56
N LEU A 312 21.86 3.11 -7.88
CA LEU A 312 21.05 4.06 -8.63
C LEU A 312 19.59 3.70 -8.52
N CYS A 313 18.78 4.63 -8.05
CA CYS A 313 17.33 4.47 -8.00
C CYS A 313 16.62 5.77 -8.39
N ASN A 314 15.40 5.63 -8.85
CA ASN A 314 14.44 6.70 -9.02
C ASN A 314 13.24 6.47 -8.10
N PHE A 315 12.59 7.56 -7.71
CA PHE A 315 11.36 7.53 -6.95
C PHE A 315 10.21 7.96 -7.85
N ARG A 316 9.05 7.31 -7.73
CA ARG A 316 7.81 7.69 -8.43
C ARG A 316 6.62 7.64 -7.49
N LEU A 317 5.59 8.44 -7.76
CA LEU A 317 4.31 8.27 -7.07
C LEU A 317 3.69 6.93 -7.48
N LYS A 318 3.58 6.02 -6.53
CA LYS A 318 2.91 4.72 -6.70
C LYS A 318 1.39 4.87 -6.69
N ASP A 319 0.88 5.85 -5.96
CA ASP A 319 -0.54 6.11 -5.77
C ASP A 319 -1.11 7.02 -6.87
N ASN A 320 -2.10 6.51 -7.61
CA ASN A 320 -2.75 7.27 -8.68
C ASN A 320 -3.60 8.42 -8.14
N TYR A 321 -4.25 8.24 -6.99
CA TYR A 321 -5.06 9.27 -6.38
C TYR A 321 -4.23 10.48 -5.97
N LEU A 322 -3.07 10.30 -5.35
CA LEU A 322 -2.22 11.43 -4.94
C LEU A 322 -1.82 12.32 -6.11
N ARG A 323 -1.46 11.71 -7.27
CA ARG A 323 -1.13 12.48 -8.49
C ARG A 323 -2.34 13.24 -8.99
N PHE A 324 -3.50 12.58 -9.04
CA PHE A 324 -4.75 13.19 -9.47
C PHE A 324 -5.15 14.35 -8.56
N TYR A 325 -5.09 14.14 -7.22
CA TYR A 325 -5.39 15.17 -6.23
C TYR A 325 -4.53 16.42 -6.42
N LEU A 326 -3.22 16.26 -6.45
CA LEU A 326 -2.27 17.38 -6.54
C LEU A 326 -2.38 18.14 -7.85
N LYS A 327 -2.79 17.48 -8.92
CA LYS A 327 -2.88 18.12 -10.25
C LYS A 327 -4.26 18.72 -10.54
N TYR A 328 -5.33 18.15 -9.99
CA TYR A 328 -6.69 18.56 -10.36
C TYR A 328 -7.58 18.95 -9.18
N ILE A 329 -7.50 18.30 -8.03
CA ILE A 329 -8.37 18.65 -6.89
C ILE A 329 -7.80 19.84 -6.13
N GLU A 330 -6.52 19.81 -5.74
CA GLU A 330 -5.88 20.87 -4.95
C GLU A 330 -5.99 22.25 -5.62
N PRO A 331 -5.68 22.43 -6.93
CA PRO A 331 -5.80 23.72 -7.59
C PRO A 331 -7.24 24.27 -7.69
N HIS A 332 -8.22 23.38 -7.64
CA HIS A 332 -9.64 23.74 -7.77
C HIS A 332 -10.39 23.72 -6.45
N ARG A 333 -9.71 23.52 -5.31
CA ARG A 333 -10.36 23.28 -4.01
C ARG A 333 -11.40 24.36 -3.65
N ASN A 334 -11.07 25.63 -3.84
CA ASN A 334 -12.00 26.74 -3.56
C ASN A 334 -13.27 26.70 -4.44
N GLN A 335 -13.15 26.25 -5.68
CA GLN A 335 -14.29 26.10 -6.60
C GLN A 335 -15.14 24.89 -6.23
N ILE A 336 -14.51 23.80 -5.77
CA ILE A 336 -15.18 22.60 -5.28
C ILE A 336 -16.01 22.94 -4.04
N GLU A 337 -15.44 23.65 -3.06
CA GLU A 337 -16.12 24.06 -1.83
C GLU A 337 -17.36 24.92 -2.11
N LYS A 338 -17.34 25.70 -3.18
CA LYS A 338 -18.47 26.52 -3.62
C LYS A 338 -19.42 25.80 -4.60
N ASN A 339 -19.19 24.53 -4.92
CA ASN A 339 -19.91 23.75 -5.93
C ASN A 339 -19.94 24.42 -7.33
N HIS A 340 -18.88 25.13 -7.70
CA HIS A 340 -18.79 25.85 -8.98
C HIS A 340 -18.29 24.95 -10.14
N ILE A 341 -17.80 23.74 -9.85
CA ILE A 341 -17.34 22.81 -10.89
C ILE A 341 -18.50 21.89 -11.27
N LYS A 342 -19.08 22.14 -12.44
CA LYS A 342 -20.19 21.32 -12.98
C LYS A 342 -19.68 20.10 -13.75
N THR A 343 -18.51 20.18 -14.35
CA THR A 343 -17.89 19.12 -15.14
C THR A 343 -16.46 18.94 -14.71
N PRO A 344 -15.96 17.70 -14.51
CA PRO A 344 -14.58 17.49 -14.14
C PRO A 344 -13.62 18.08 -15.17
N PRO A 345 -12.50 18.67 -14.75
CA PRO A 345 -11.45 19.06 -15.71
C PRO A 345 -10.97 17.83 -16.49
N ALA A 346 -10.65 18.01 -17.76
CA ALA A 346 -10.07 16.92 -18.56
C ALA A 346 -8.71 16.48 -18.00
N TRP A 347 -8.58 15.19 -17.65
CA TRP A 347 -7.34 14.62 -17.09
C TRP A 347 -6.56 13.72 -18.06
N LEU A 348 -6.84 13.82 -19.36
CA LEU A 348 -6.14 13.06 -20.40
C LEU A 348 -4.62 13.20 -20.35
N THR A 349 -4.12 14.37 -19.91
CA THR A 349 -2.68 14.66 -19.86
C THR A 349 -1.90 13.78 -18.86
N ILE A 350 -2.56 13.13 -17.90
CA ILE A 350 -1.90 12.21 -16.96
C ILE A 350 -2.23 10.74 -17.25
N MET A 351 -3.12 10.45 -18.20
CA MET A 351 -3.57 9.08 -18.47
C MET A 351 -2.41 8.15 -18.79
N GLY A 352 -1.44 8.60 -19.59
CA GLY A 352 -0.26 7.80 -19.91
C GLY A 352 0.54 7.40 -18.68
N ILE A 353 0.87 8.36 -17.82
CA ILE A 353 1.66 8.10 -16.60
C ILE A 353 0.84 7.31 -15.55
N GLN A 354 -0.48 7.49 -15.50
CA GLN A 354 -1.36 6.72 -14.63
C GLN A 354 -1.50 5.28 -15.12
N PHE A 355 -1.55 5.07 -16.43
CA PHE A 355 -1.57 3.74 -17.03
C PHE A 355 -0.26 2.99 -16.77
N GLU A 356 0.89 3.62 -17.02
CA GLU A 356 2.20 3.07 -16.68
C GLU A 356 2.23 2.65 -15.22
N ASN A 357 1.75 3.50 -14.33
CA ASN A 357 1.74 3.23 -12.89
C ASN A 357 0.83 2.05 -12.51
N LEU A 358 -0.36 1.93 -13.11
CA LEU A 358 -1.24 0.77 -12.90
C LEU A 358 -0.61 -0.53 -13.39
N VAL A 359 0.07 -0.52 -14.54
CA VAL A 359 0.78 -1.69 -15.07
C VAL A 359 1.90 -2.09 -14.11
N LEU A 360 2.72 -1.13 -13.67
CA LEU A 360 3.82 -1.38 -12.72
C LEU A 360 3.33 -1.88 -11.35
N ASN A 361 2.16 -1.44 -10.89
CA ASN A 361 1.56 -1.95 -9.66
C ASN A 361 0.93 -3.36 -9.82
N ASN A 362 0.76 -3.82 -11.07
CA ASN A 362 0.19 -5.12 -11.43
C ASN A 362 1.16 -5.96 -12.30
N PHE A 363 2.46 -5.80 -12.12
CA PHE A 363 3.50 -6.42 -12.96
C PHE A 363 3.41 -7.95 -13.04
N HIS A 364 2.90 -8.63 -12.03
CA HIS A 364 2.65 -10.08 -12.08
C HIS A 364 1.78 -10.48 -13.27
N ARG A 365 0.86 -9.60 -13.69
CA ARG A 365 0.04 -9.84 -14.88
C ARG A 365 0.85 -9.84 -16.18
N LEU A 366 1.98 -9.12 -16.21
CA LEU A 366 2.89 -9.18 -17.35
C LEU A 366 3.56 -10.55 -17.47
N TYR A 367 3.86 -11.22 -16.35
CA TYR A 367 4.43 -12.57 -16.37
C TYR A 367 3.49 -13.56 -17.02
N GLU A 368 2.20 -13.52 -16.65
CA GLU A 368 1.17 -14.37 -17.27
C GLU A 368 1.07 -14.11 -18.79
N ILE A 369 1.04 -12.85 -19.21
CA ILE A 369 0.94 -12.45 -20.63
C ILE A 369 2.20 -12.89 -21.41
N LEU A 370 3.37 -12.85 -20.79
CA LEU A 370 4.64 -13.20 -21.42
C LEU A 370 4.98 -14.69 -21.31
N GLY A 371 4.13 -15.50 -20.66
CA GLY A 371 4.38 -16.92 -20.43
C GLY A 371 5.58 -17.16 -19.48
N LEU A 372 5.77 -16.28 -18.50
CA LEU A 372 6.82 -16.34 -17.48
C LEU A 372 6.25 -16.81 -16.13
N ASP A 373 5.32 -17.76 -16.15
CA ASP A 373 4.64 -18.26 -14.95
C ASP A 373 5.58 -18.94 -13.96
N ASP A 374 6.74 -19.39 -14.43
CA ASP A 374 7.81 -19.94 -13.61
C ASP A 374 8.71 -18.80 -13.08
N VAL A 375 8.30 -18.20 -11.96
CA VAL A 375 8.98 -17.07 -11.31
C VAL A 375 10.45 -17.41 -10.98
N ASP A 376 10.79 -18.66 -10.78
CA ASP A 376 12.16 -19.11 -10.49
C ASP A 376 13.15 -18.83 -11.64
N LYS A 377 12.65 -18.54 -12.84
CA LYS A 377 13.47 -18.14 -14.00
C LYS A 377 13.82 -16.66 -13.98
N ILE A 378 13.09 -15.82 -13.26
CA ILE A 378 13.31 -14.38 -13.18
C ILE A 378 14.42 -14.09 -12.17
N ILE A 379 15.41 -13.30 -12.57
CA ILE A 379 16.50 -12.85 -11.69
C ILE A 379 16.23 -11.44 -11.20
N TYR A 380 15.84 -10.54 -12.11
CA TYR A 380 15.50 -9.15 -11.85
C TYR A 380 14.36 -8.69 -12.74
N ASP A 381 13.53 -7.83 -12.19
CA ASP A 381 12.46 -7.17 -12.89
C ASP A 381 12.17 -5.80 -12.25
N ASN A 382 12.22 -4.75 -13.03
CA ASN A 382 11.91 -3.40 -12.57
C ASN A 382 11.90 -2.42 -13.77
N PRO A 383 11.39 -1.18 -13.61
CA PRO A 383 11.78 -0.09 -14.48
C PRO A 383 13.30 0.04 -14.55
N TYR A 384 13.85 0.00 -15.76
CA TYR A 384 15.29 0.01 -15.95
C TYR A 384 15.77 1.34 -16.51
N PHE A 385 16.90 1.81 -16.01
CA PHE A 385 17.57 2.98 -16.57
C PHE A 385 19.09 2.87 -16.48
N GLN A 386 19.72 3.38 -17.50
CA GLN A 386 21.16 3.48 -17.69
C GLN A 386 21.54 4.92 -17.88
N ARG A 387 22.51 5.43 -17.13
CA ARG A 387 23.04 6.77 -17.30
C ARG A 387 23.90 6.86 -18.56
N ALA A 388 23.87 8.02 -19.22
CA ALA A 388 24.82 8.31 -20.26
C ALA A 388 26.24 8.35 -19.69
N THR A 389 27.17 7.79 -20.44
CA THR A 389 28.62 7.85 -20.20
C THR A 389 29.30 8.39 -21.45
N LYS A 390 30.62 8.57 -21.41
CA LYS A 390 31.38 8.99 -22.60
C LYS A 390 31.30 7.98 -23.76
N ILE A 391 31.00 6.70 -23.44
CA ILE A 391 31.04 5.59 -24.42
C ILE A 391 29.63 5.08 -24.74
N HIS A 392 28.71 5.13 -23.77
CA HIS A 392 27.36 4.57 -23.90
C HIS A 392 26.31 5.67 -23.70
N PRO A 393 25.32 5.78 -24.59
CA PRO A 393 24.20 6.70 -24.42
C PRO A 393 23.32 6.26 -23.25
N GLY A 394 22.55 7.22 -22.70
CA GLY A 394 21.53 6.91 -21.71
C GLY A 394 20.37 6.09 -22.31
N CYS A 395 19.79 5.20 -21.50
CA CYS A 395 18.64 4.40 -21.89
C CYS A 395 17.65 4.30 -20.73
N GLN A 396 16.36 4.41 -21.02
CA GLN A 396 15.28 4.16 -20.08
C GLN A 396 14.27 3.22 -20.70
N ILE A 397 13.91 2.18 -19.96
CA ILE A 397 12.94 1.14 -20.33
C ILE A 397 11.85 1.16 -19.25
N ASP A 398 10.58 1.17 -19.65
CA ASP A 398 9.46 1.29 -18.73
C ASP A 398 9.40 0.11 -17.77
N TYR A 399 9.63 -1.12 -18.28
CA TYR A 399 9.82 -2.31 -17.47
C TYR A 399 10.71 -3.33 -18.17
N MET A 400 11.69 -3.87 -17.46
CA MET A 400 12.61 -4.86 -18.01
C MET A 400 12.69 -6.08 -17.09
N ILE A 401 12.64 -7.27 -17.67
CA ILE A 401 12.76 -8.53 -16.95
C ILE A 401 14.03 -9.26 -17.43
N GLN A 402 14.89 -9.63 -16.49
CA GLN A 402 16.09 -10.43 -16.74
C GLN A 402 15.87 -11.85 -16.23
N THR A 403 16.07 -12.85 -17.10
CA THR A 403 15.94 -14.26 -16.74
C THR A 403 17.28 -14.94 -16.56
N LYS A 404 17.29 -16.11 -15.91
CA LYS A 404 18.47 -16.99 -15.73
C LYS A 404 19.10 -17.45 -17.05
N PHE A 405 18.36 -17.38 -18.17
CA PHE A 405 18.83 -17.83 -19.49
C PHE A 405 19.41 -16.70 -20.33
N ASN A 406 19.92 -15.63 -19.70
CA ASN A 406 20.45 -14.45 -20.38
C ASN A 406 19.47 -13.83 -21.38
N THR A 407 18.19 -13.85 -21.07
CA THR A 407 17.14 -13.20 -21.87
C THR A 407 16.65 -11.98 -21.15
N LEU A 408 16.54 -10.88 -21.88
CA LEU A 408 15.97 -9.61 -21.45
C LEU A 408 14.64 -9.38 -22.17
N TYR A 409 13.56 -9.29 -21.41
CA TYR A 409 12.27 -8.82 -21.91
C TYR A 409 12.24 -7.30 -21.77
N ILE A 410 12.00 -6.62 -22.88
CA ILE A 410 12.00 -5.14 -22.97
C ILE A 410 10.56 -4.69 -23.16
N CYS A 411 9.94 -4.22 -22.09
CA CYS A 411 8.53 -3.82 -22.11
C CYS A 411 8.43 -2.30 -22.19
N GLU A 412 7.73 -1.81 -23.20
CA GLU A 412 7.32 -0.41 -23.34
C GLU A 412 5.84 -0.31 -23.03
N ILE A 413 5.48 0.59 -22.11
CA ILE A 413 4.10 0.74 -21.63
C ILE A 413 3.52 2.02 -22.23
N LYS A 414 2.57 1.87 -23.15
CA LYS A 414 1.93 3.01 -23.83
C LYS A 414 0.44 2.98 -23.66
N PHE A 415 -0.13 4.09 -23.25
CA PHE A 415 -1.56 4.30 -23.31
C PHE A 415 -1.91 4.98 -24.64
N SER A 416 -2.80 4.35 -25.41
CA SER A 416 -3.34 4.91 -26.64
C SER A 416 -4.79 4.45 -26.83
N GLN A 417 -5.64 5.34 -27.32
CA GLN A 417 -7.00 4.99 -27.78
C GLN A 417 -6.97 4.37 -29.17
N GLU A 418 -5.93 4.64 -29.94
CA GLU A 418 -5.72 4.11 -31.28
C GLU A 418 -4.76 2.92 -31.26
N LYS A 419 -4.75 2.13 -32.32
CA LYS A 419 -3.82 1.01 -32.50
C LYS A 419 -2.38 1.52 -32.47
N ILE A 420 -1.55 0.88 -31.67
CA ILE A 420 -0.11 1.19 -31.61
C ILE A 420 0.55 0.75 -32.92
N GLY A 421 1.18 1.70 -33.60
CA GLY A 421 1.82 1.48 -34.89
C GLY A 421 3.29 1.02 -34.78
N LYS A 422 3.91 0.80 -35.96
CA LYS A 422 5.33 0.33 -36.08
C LYS A 422 6.35 1.22 -35.39
N LYS A 423 6.05 2.49 -35.18
CA LYS A 423 6.95 3.47 -34.53
C LYS A 423 7.40 3.02 -33.12
N VAL A 424 6.51 2.40 -32.36
CA VAL A 424 6.88 1.89 -31.01
C VAL A 424 7.88 0.76 -31.10
N ILE A 425 7.77 -0.10 -32.12
CA ILE A 425 8.74 -1.17 -32.37
C ILE A 425 10.11 -0.58 -32.72
N GLU A 426 10.16 0.51 -33.49
CA GLU A 426 11.41 1.20 -33.81
C GLU A 426 12.01 1.87 -32.56
N GLU A 427 11.21 2.47 -31.71
CA GLU A 427 11.63 3.04 -30.42
C GLU A 427 12.27 1.94 -29.53
N ILE A 428 11.65 0.76 -29.43
CA ILE A 428 12.20 -0.37 -28.67
C ILE A 428 13.53 -0.85 -29.27
N LYS A 429 13.61 -0.99 -30.60
CA LYS A 429 14.86 -1.38 -31.27
C LYS A 429 15.99 -0.38 -31.02
N ASP A 430 15.69 0.91 -31.01
CA ASP A 430 16.67 1.95 -30.68
C ASP A 430 17.11 1.88 -29.20
N LYS A 431 16.18 1.65 -28.27
CA LYS A 431 16.51 1.42 -26.85
C LYS A 431 17.42 0.22 -26.67
N ILE A 432 17.15 -0.90 -27.37
CA ILE A 432 18.00 -2.10 -27.36
C ILE A 432 19.41 -1.79 -27.84
N LYS A 433 19.58 -0.99 -28.93
CA LYS A 433 20.89 -0.58 -29.42
C LYS A 433 21.69 0.27 -28.42
N ARG A 434 21.00 1.10 -27.62
CA ARG A 434 21.63 1.93 -26.59
C ARG A 434 21.96 1.17 -25.31
N LEU A 435 21.29 0.04 -25.08
CA LEU A 435 21.44 -0.73 -23.86
C LEU A 435 22.83 -1.39 -23.80
N HIS A 436 23.56 -1.09 -22.73
CA HIS A 436 24.86 -1.76 -22.49
C HIS A 436 24.66 -3.15 -21.91
N THR A 437 24.77 -4.16 -22.76
CA THR A 437 24.59 -5.56 -22.38
C THR A 437 25.85 -6.39 -22.63
N PRO A 438 26.14 -7.41 -21.81
CA PRO A 438 27.18 -8.38 -22.09
C PRO A 438 26.89 -9.16 -23.38
N LYS A 439 27.94 -9.74 -24.00
CA LYS A 439 27.77 -10.69 -25.09
C LYS A 439 26.91 -11.88 -24.64
N LYS A 440 26.18 -12.50 -25.58
CA LYS A 440 25.33 -13.69 -25.38
C LYS A 440 24.01 -13.42 -24.63
N PHE A 441 23.51 -12.19 -24.59
CA PHE A 441 22.15 -11.90 -24.14
C PHE A 441 21.19 -11.88 -25.35
N SER A 442 20.01 -12.46 -25.15
CA SER A 442 18.90 -12.41 -26.09
C SER A 442 17.89 -11.32 -25.66
N PHE A 443 17.25 -10.69 -26.64
CA PHE A 443 16.23 -9.67 -26.41
C PHE A 443 14.87 -10.17 -26.88
N ARG A 444 13.85 -9.92 -26.07
CA ARG A 444 12.43 -10.13 -26.36
C ARG A 444 11.72 -8.79 -26.20
N PRO A 445 11.46 -8.10 -27.32
CA PRO A 445 10.71 -6.82 -27.29
C PRO A 445 9.23 -7.06 -27.11
#